data_bcfdb761f685bc4400a4b0d2a7c0921b
#
_entry.id   bcfdb761f685bc4400a4b0d2a7c0921b
#
_cell.length_a   1.000
_cell.length_b   1.000
_cell.length_c   1.000
_cell.angle_alpha   90.00
_cell.angle_beta   90.00
_cell.angle_gamma   90.00
#
_symmetry.space_group_name_H-M   'P 1'
#
loop_
_entity.id
_entity.type
_entity.pdbx_description
1 polymer ?
#
loop_
_entity_poly.entity_id
_entity_poly.type
_entity_poly.pdbx_seq_one_letter_code
_entity_poly.pdbx_strand_id
1 'polypeptide(L)'
;MPRADVTIKTRDGNCPASLFTPASGKGPWPGVIFYMDGLGVRPVMWEMGQRLADGGYVVLQPDLYYRLGSYPPKVPSEVLGNPQAMQELMKLEMV
;
A
#
# COMPACT_ATOMS: atom_id res chain seq x y z
N MET A 1 7.87 -4.65 -15.69
CA MET A 1 6.63 -4.16 -15.06
C MET A 1 6.85 -2.79 -14.48
N PRO A 2 5.93 -1.85 -14.66
CA PRO A 2 6.04 -0.51 -14.08
C PRO A 2 6.00 -0.48 -12.54
N ARG A 3 5.65 -1.60 -11.89
CA ARG A 3 5.68 -1.67 -10.43
C ARG A 3 7.04 -2.16 -9.94
N ALA A 4 7.61 -1.44 -8.98
CA ALA A 4 8.82 -1.86 -8.30
C ALA A 4 8.55 -1.94 -6.80
N ASP A 5 9.03 -2.99 -6.15
CA ASP A 5 8.95 -3.07 -4.70
C ASP A 5 10.20 -2.43 -4.12
N VAL A 6 10.02 -1.47 -3.22
CA VAL A 6 11.09 -0.69 -2.64
C VAL A 6 11.01 -0.75 -1.12
N THR A 7 12.09 -0.37 -0.46
CA THR A 7 12.14 -0.31 1.00
C THR A 7 12.50 1.12 1.42
N ILE A 8 11.66 1.70 2.27
CA ILE A 8 11.91 3.02 2.82
C ILE A 8 12.52 2.83 4.20
N LYS A 9 13.73 3.36 4.39
CA LYS A 9 14.36 3.33 5.72
C LYS A 9 13.77 4.42 6.58
N THR A 10 13.18 4.04 7.71
CA THR A 10 12.59 4.98 8.65
C THR A 10 13.27 4.85 10.00
N ARG A 11 12.97 5.79 10.91
CA ARG A 11 13.46 5.73 12.25
C ARG A 11 12.99 4.48 13.00
N ASP A 12 11.84 3.95 12.64
CA ASP A 12 11.22 2.79 13.31
C ASP A 12 11.49 1.47 12.60
N GLY A 13 12.26 1.46 11.51
CA GLY A 13 12.60 0.26 10.77
C GLY A 13 12.43 0.42 9.27
N ASN A 14 12.33 -0.71 8.59
CA ASN A 14 12.19 -0.73 7.13
C ASN A 14 10.73 -0.83 6.74
N CYS A 15 10.27 0.15 5.99
CA CYS A 15 8.88 0.20 5.50
C CYS A 15 8.82 -0.31 4.07
N PRO A 16 8.20 -1.47 3.83
CA PRO A 16 7.99 -1.93 2.46
C PRO A 16 7.04 -0.99 1.72
N ALA A 17 7.29 -0.76 0.46
CA ALA A 17 6.46 0.09 -0.36
C ALA A 17 6.46 -0.41 -1.79
N SER A 18 5.42 -0.05 -2.54
CA SER A 18 5.35 -0.31 -3.96
C SER A 18 5.39 1.02 -4.70
N LEU A 19 6.22 1.08 -5.74
CA LEU A 19 6.37 2.26 -6.58
C LEU A 19 5.82 1.95 -7.96
N PHE A 20 4.90 2.77 -8.43
CA PHE A 20 4.27 2.61 -9.75
C PHE A 20 4.67 3.78 -10.63
N THR A 21 5.05 3.46 -11.87
CA THR A 21 5.36 4.46 -12.88
C THR A 21 4.49 4.24 -14.10
N PRO A 22 4.28 5.27 -14.94
CA PRO A 22 3.51 5.08 -16.18
C PRO A 22 4.11 4.02 -17.07
N ALA A 23 3.27 3.25 -17.74
CA ALA A 23 3.72 2.20 -18.65
C ALA A 23 4.43 2.77 -19.88
N SER A 24 4.19 4.01 -20.22
CA SER A 24 4.79 4.66 -21.39
C SER A 24 5.09 6.13 -21.10
N GLY A 25 5.92 6.72 -21.94
CA GLY A 25 6.30 8.13 -21.81
C GLY A 25 7.59 8.31 -21.01
N LYS A 26 8.03 9.54 -20.98
CA LYS A 26 9.25 9.94 -20.27
C LYS A 26 8.91 10.99 -19.25
N GLY A 27 9.37 10.78 -18.02
CA GLY A 27 9.21 11.79 -16.99
C GLY A 27 9.89 13.10 -17.31
N PRO A 28 9.92 13.99 -16.36
CA PRO A 28 9.46 13.78 -14.99
C PRO A 28 7.93 13.79 -14.87
N TRP A 29 7.43 13.06 -13.90
CA TRP A 29 6.01 13.01 -13.58
C TRP A 29 5.76 13.51 -12.16
N PRO A 30 4.60 14.12 -11.88
CA PRO A 30 4.26 14.49 -10.51
C PRO A 30 4.12 13.26 -9.62
N GLY A 31 4.50 13.40 -8.37
CA GLY A 31 4.43 12.31 -7.39
C GLY A 31 3.13 12.30 -6.62
N VAL A 32 2.67 11.09 -6.30
CA VAL A 32 1.49 10.87 -5.48
C VAL A 32 1.84 9.85 -4.40
N ILE A 33 1.51 10.14 -3.16
CA ILE A 33 1.55 9.15 -2.09
C ILE A 33 0.14 8.61 -1.94
N PHE A 34 -0.03 7.32 -2.20
CA PHE A 34 -1.32 6.65 -2.16
C PHE A 34 -1.36 5.80 -0.89
N TYR A 35 -2.03 6.30 0.12
CA TYR A 35 -2.13 5.59 1.39
C TYR A 35 -3.07 4.39 1.28
N MET A 36 -2.70 3.30 1.93
CA MET A 36 -3.57 2.14 2.03
C MET A 36 -4.79 2.44 2.89
N ASP A 37 -5.84 1.61 2.75
CA ASP A 37 -6.96 1.65 3.68
C ASP A 37 -6.66 0.77 4.91
N GLY A 38 -7.62 0.67 5.83
CA GLY A 38 -7.44 -0.10 7.06
C GLY A 38 -7.21 -1.58 6.86
N LEU A 39 -7.49 -2.12 5.68
CA LEU A 39 -7.30 -3.54 5.38
C LEU A 39 -5.89 -3.86 4.88
N GLY A 40 -5.06 -2.85 4.68
CA GLY A 40 -3.67 -3.02 4.29
C GLY A 40 -3.46 -3.06 2.78
N VAL A 41 -2.19 -3.20 2.40
CA VAL A 41 -1.80 -3.26 0.98
C VAL A 41 -2.15 -4.64 0.43
N ARG A 42 -2.85 -4.68 -0.69
CA ARG A 42 -3.32 -5.91 -1.32
C ARG A 42 -3.48 -5.69 -2.83
N PRO A 43 -3.73 -6.76 -3.62
CA PRO A 43 -3.73 -6.64 -5.09
C PRO A 43 -4.64 -5.55 -5.66
N VAL A 44 -5.82 -5.31 -5.08
CA VAL A 44 -6.70 -4.25 -5.57
C VAL A 44 -6.06 -2.87 -5.42
N MET A 45 -5.25 -2.67 -4.36
CA MET A 45 -4.52 -1.43 -4.16
C MET A 45 -3.45 -1.25 -5.23
N TRP A 46 -2.80 -2.34 -5.63
CA TRP A 46 -1.80 -2.29 -6.70
C TRP A 46 -2.43 -1.92 -8.04
N GLU A 47 -3.62 -2.46 -8.33
CA GLU A 47 -4.34 -2.10 -9.56
C GLU A 47 -4.69 -0.61 -9.58
N MET A 48 -5.15 -0.09 -8.46
CA MET A 48 -5.48 1.34 -8.34
C MET A 48 -4.23 2.21 -8.51
N GLY A 49 -3.11 1.78 -7.91
CA GLY A 49 -1.84 2.49 -8.04
C GLY A 49 -1.37 2.54 -9.48
N GLN A 50 -1.47 1.43 -10.20
CA GLN A 50 -1.07 1.39 -11.60
C GLN A 50 -1.98 2.25 -12.49
N ARG A 51 -3.27 2.27 -12.20
CA ARG A 51 -4.21 3.14 -12.92
C ARG A 51 -3.87 4.61 -12.77
N LEU A 52 -3.53 5.02 -11.55
CA LEU A 52 -3.07 6.39 -11.32
C LEU A 52 -1.78 6.68 -12.07
N ALA A 53 -0.84 5.75 -12.01
CA ALA A 53 0.44 5.92 -12.69
C ALA A 53 0.25 6.05 -14.20
N ASP A 54 -0.63 5.23 -14.78
CA ASP A 54 -0.90 5.28 -16.21
C ASP A 54 -1.57 6.60 -16.63
N GLY A 55 -2.11 7.34 -15.67
CA GLY A 55 -2.61 8.69 -15.89
C GLY A 55 -1.53 9.77 -15.89
N GLY A 56 -0.26 9.40 -15.69
CA GLY A 56 0.87 10.32 -15.74
C GLY A 56 1.45 10.70 -14.38
N TYR A 57 1.43 9.78 -13.41
CA TYR A 57 1.96 10.03 -12.08
C TYR A 57 2.97 8.96 -11.66
N VAL A 58 3.88 9.32 -10.78
CA VAL A 58 4.67 8.35 -10.03
C VAL A 58 3.97 8.14 -8.70
N VAL A 59 3.56 6.91 -8.41
CA VAL A 59 2.71 6.60 -7.26
C VAL A 59 3.51 5.75 -6.27
N LEU A 60 3.55 6.17 -5.01
CA LEU A 60 4.17 5.43 -3.93
C LEU A 60 3.09 4.93 -2.97
N GLN A 61 3.06 3.61 -2.74
CA GLN A 61 2.15 2.99 -1.78
C GLN A 61 2.96 2.39 -0.64
N PRO A 62 3.09 3.06 0.52
CA PRO A 62 3.80 2.48 1.66
C PRO A 62 2.90 1.53 2.46
N ASP A 63 3.51 0.53 3.07
CA ASP A 63 2.83 -0.35 4.01
C ASP A 63 2.87 0.31 5.39
N LEU A 64 1.76 0.89 5.82
CA LEU A 64 1.69 1.64 7.07
C LEU A 64 1.69 0.76 8.32
N TYR A 65 1.53 -0.55 8.17
CA TYR A 65 1.58 -1.49 9.29
C TYR A 65 2.97 -2.11 9.48
N TYR A 66 3.99 -1.56 8.85
CA TYR A 66 5.32 -2.16 8.84
C TYR A 66 5.94 -2.30 10.24
N ARG A 67 5.54 -1.46 11.21
CA ARG A 67 6.06 -1.52 12.57
C ARG A 67 5.68 -2.81 13.29
N LEU A 68 4.64 -3.48 12.81
CA LEU A 68 4.14 -4.72 13.39
C LEU A 68 4.74 -5.96 12.72
N GLY A 69 5.70 -5.77 11.81
CA GLY A 69 6.33 -6.85 11.08
C GLY A 69 5.52 -7.29 9.86
N SER A 70 5.78 -8.51 9.41
CA SER A 70 5.07 -9.07 8.28
C SER A 70 3.58 -9.24 8.60
N TYR A 71 2.74 -8.89 7.64
CA TYR A 71 1.32 -8.79 7.86
C TYR A 71 0.58 -9.15 6.57
N PRO A 72 -0.20 -10.23 6.55
CA PRO A 72 -0.91 -10.64 5.34
C PRO A 72 -2.08 -9.71 5.05
N PRO A 73 -2.40 -9.48 3.77
CA PRO A 73 -3.56 -8.67 3.40
C PRO A 73 -4.86 -9.28 3.93
N LYS A 74 -5.79 -8.42 4.29
CA LYS A 74 -7.12 -8.84 4.75
C LYS A 74 -8.13 -8.74 3.61
N VAL A 75 -9.07 -9.69 3.61
CA VAL A 75 -10.17 -9.70 2.65
C VAL A 75 -11.38 -9.04 3.32
N PRO A 76 -12.02 -8.04 2.69
CA PRO A 76 -13.15 -7.34 3.32
C PRO A 76 -14.25 -8.25 3.83
N SER A 77 -14.59 -9.30 3.09
CA SER A 77 -15.62 -10.25 3.51
C SER A 77 -15.23 -11.01 4.76
N GLU A 78 -13.95 -11.21 5.02
CA GLU A 78 -13.48 -11.91 6.23
C GLU A 78 -13.48 -11.00 7.45
N VAL A 79 -13.32 -9.71 7.25
CA VAL A 79 -13.21 -8.73 8.34
C VAL A 79 -14.56 -8.16 8.71
N LEU A 80 -15.34 -7.73 7.72
CA LEU A 80 -16.60 -7.00 7.97
C LEU A 80 -17.68 -7.87 8.58
N GLY A 81 -17.64 -9.18 8.36
CA GLY A 81 -18.59 -10.11 8.95
C GLY A 81 -18.11 -10.79 10.22
N ASN A 82 -16.93 -10.43 10.73
CA ASN A 82 -16.32 -11.10 11.87
C ASN A 82 -15.86 -10.08 12.91
N PRO A 83 -16.59 -9.97 14.05
CA PRO A 83 -16.21 -8.99 15.10
C PRO A 83 -14.80 -9.19 15.65
N GLN A 84 -14.34 -10.43 15.75
CA GLN A 84 -13.01 -10.74 16.26
C GLN A 84 -11.92 -10.25 15.32
N ALA A 85 -12.09 -10.51 14.03
CA ALA A 85 -11.15 -10.05 13.01
C ALA A 85 -11.13 -8.52 12.95
N MET A 86 -12.29 -7.89 13.11
CA MET A 86 -12.39 -6.43 13.15
C MET A 86 -11.64 -5.85 14.36
N GLN A 87 -11.75 -6.48 15.52
CA GLN A 87 -11.04 -6.04 16.71
C GLN A 87 -9.53 -6.13 16.53
N GLU A 88 -9.05 -7.20 15.93
CA GLU A 88 -7.62 -7.36 15.63
C GLU A 88 -7.13 -6.28 14.68
N LEU A 89 -7.94 -5.96 13.66
CA LEU A 89 -7.61 -4.91 12.71
C LEU A 89 -7.56 -3.55 13.39
N MET A 90 -8.50 -3.26 14.27
CA MET A 90 -8.53 -1.99 15.01
C MET A 90 -7.29 -1.80 15.88
N LYS A 91 -6.73 -2.87 16.42
CA LYS A 91 -5.48 -2.81 17.18
C LYS A 91 -4.31 -2.37 16.30
N LEU A 92 -4.30 -2.78 15.03
CA LEU A 92 -3.26 -2.37 14.08
C LEU A 92 -3.32 -0.87 13.81
N GLU A 93 -4.52 -0.32 13.70
CA GLU A 93 -4.71 1.09 13.41
C GLU A 93 -4.30 2.00 14.56
N MET A 94 -4.22 1.47 15.76
CA MET A 94 -3.84 2.24 16.94
C MET A 94 -2.32 2.33 17.16
N VAL A 95 -1.54 1.73 16.30
CA VAL A 95 -0.07 1.71 16.43
C VAL A 95 0.61 2.92 15.80
#